data_71bf5dcd26cd82a20bc62fe64af201f4
#
_entry.id   71bf5dcd26cd82a20bc62fe64af201f4
#
_cell.length_a   1.000
_cell.length_b   1.000
_cell.length_c   1.000
_cell.angle_alpha   90.00
_cell.angle_beta   90.00
_cell.angle_gamma   90.00
#
_symmetry.space_group_name_H-M   'P 1'
#
loop_
_entity.id
_entity.type
_entity.pdbx_description
1 polymer ?
#
loop_
_entity_poly.entity_id
_entity_poly.type
_entity_poly.pdbx_seq_one_letter_code
_entity_poly.pdbx_strand_id
1 'polypeptide(L)'
;DTKEILFAKNPDKWMHPASTTKMVTLLTALELKGTQLDELATISSYATSMEESNLGVRVGDQITLEGVLEGMMVASGNDAAVVVAENVSGSVDKFAKDMTRIAAKAGAKNSVFLNPHGLTQKGHHSTARDLAMIAAYGMKYQMFRDKVANDYYKVPYQNRAPETIRTTNHFIRNKYPG
;
A
#
# COMPACT_ATOMS: atom_id res chain seq x y z
N ASP A 1 0.86 17.69 15.56
CA ASP A 1 -0.26 17.38 14.68
C ASP A 1 -1.58 17.53 15.44
N THR A 2 -2.30 18.62 15.16
CA THR A 2 -3.51 19.03 15.90
C THR A 2 -4.74 18.21 15.53
N LYS A 3 -4.70 17.47 14.40
CA LYS A 3 -5.87 16.81 13.76
C LYS A 3 -7.00 17.79 13.42
N GLU A 4 -6.69 19.08 13.32
CA GLU A 4 -7.64 20.10 12.90
C GLU A 4 -8.03 19.88 11.44
N ILE A 5 -9.34 19.98 11.15
CA ILE A 5 -9.86 19.86 9.80
C ILE A 5 -9.85 21.25 9.17
N LEU A 6 -8.91 21.50 8.26
CA LEU A 6 -8.79 22.78 7.55
C LEU A 6 -9.79 22.91 6.40
N PHE A 7 -10.17 21.79 5.77
CA PHE A 7 -11.13 21.74 4.68
C PHE A 7 -11.84 20.38 4.63
N ALA A 8 -13.13 20.38 4.32
CA ALA A 8 -13.91 19.15 4.14
C ALA A 8 -14.98 19.33 3.06
N LYS A 9 -15.06 18.35 2.14
CA LYS A 9 -16.11 18.23 1.14
C LYS A 9 -16.63 16.79 1.14
N ASN A 10 -17.88 16.60 1.57
CA ASN A 10 -18.51 15.28 1.70
C ASN A 10 -17.60 14.25 2.42
N PRO A 11 -17.00 14.61 3.59
CA PRO A 11 -15.88 13.84 4.17
C PRO A 11 -16.29 12.43 4.58
N ASP A 12 -17.55 12.18 4.86
CA ASP A 12 -18.08 10.90 5.35
C ASP A 12 -18.85 10.10 4.28
N LYS A 13 -18.81 10.57 3.02
CA LYS A 13 -19.40 9.83 1.91
C LYS A 13 -18.59 8.56 1.62
N TRP A 14 -19.28 7.42 1.56
CA TRP A 14 -18.68 6.15 1.15
C TRP A 14 -18.29 6.20 -0.33
N MET A 15 -17.05 5.80 -0.60
CA MET A 15 -16.48 5.77 -1.94
C MET A 15 -15.55 4.57 -2.08
N HIS A 16 -15.34 4.12 -3.30
CA HIS A 16 -14.28 3.17 -3.61
C HIS A 16 -12.92 3.88 -3.48
N PRO A 17 -12.03 3.41 -2.61
CA PRO A 17 -10.75 4.08 -2.35
C PRO A 17 -9.73 3.92 -3.50
N ALA A 18 -9.95 3.00 -4.42
CA ALA A 18 -9.00 2.67 -5.49
C ALA A 18 -7.58 2.45 -4.91
N SER A 19 -6.55 2.84 -5.64
CA SER A 19 -5.14 2.64 -5.21
C SER A 19 -4.73 3.36 -3.93
N THR A 20 -5.55 4.28 -3.37
CA THR A 20 -5.28 4.81 -2.03
C THR A 20 -5.36 3.72 -0.96
N THR A 21 -6.00 2.59 -1.25
CA THR A 21 -5.97 1.36 -0.45
C THR A 21 -4.54 0.92 -0.11
N LYS A 22 -3.57 1.13 -1.01
CA LYS A 22 -2.18 0.71 -0.80
C LYS A 22 -1.47 1.44 0.34
N MET A 23 -1.96 2.62 0.75
CA MET A 23 -1.51 3.25 2.00
C MET A 23 -1.86 2.36 3.22
N VAL A 24 -3.05 1.77 3.20
CA VAL A 24 -3.50 0.87 4.28
C VAL A 24 -2.72 -0.44 4.23
N THR A 25 -2.42 -0.94 3.04
CA THR A 25 -1.58 -2.13 2.83
C THR A 25 -0.18 -1.90 3.41
N LEU A 26 0.46 -0.79 3.09
CA LEU A 26 1.76 -0.42 3.65
C LEU A 26 1.70 -0.32 5.18
N LEU A 27 0.72 0.44 5.70
CA LEU A 27 0.56 0.60 7.15
C LEU A 27 0.34 -0.74 7.87
N THR A 28 -0.49 -1.62 7.28
CA THR A 28 -0.77 -2.94 7.85
C THR A 28 0.48 -3.81 7.88
N ALA A 29 1.29 -3.81 6.82
CA ALA A 29 2.55 -4.53 6.79
C ALA A 29 3.53 -4.02 7.86
N LEU A 30 3.65 -2.71 8.02
CA LEU A 30 4.50 -2.09 9.05
C LEU A 30 4.05 -2.44 10.49
N GLU A 31 2.75 -2.46 10.72
CA GLU A 31 2.18 -2.78 12.04
C GLU A 31 2.33 -4.26 12.42
N LEU A 32 2.31 -5.18 11.44
CA LEU A 32 2.34 -6.61 11.69
C LEU A 32 3.74 -7.23 11.62
N LYS A 33 4.58 -6.75 10.71
CA LYS A 33 5.95 -7.25 10.52
C LYS A 33 7.02 -6.40 11.21
N GLY A 34 6.73 -5.12 11.47
CA GLY A 34 7.69 -4.22 12.09
C GLY A 34 8.97 -4.10 11.28
N THR A 35 10.09 -4.57 11.83
CA THR A 35 11.41 -4.56 11.18
C THR A 35 11.73 -5.81 10.37
N GLN A 36 10.86 -6.83 10.34
CA GLN A 36 11.07 -8.09 9.60
C GLN A 36 10.66 -7.96 8.13
N LEU A 37 11.26 -7.00 7.44
CA LEU A 37 10.96 -6.69 6.04
C LEU A 37 12.13 -7.01 5.09
N ASP A 38 13.25 -7.43 5.64
CA ASP A 38 14.48 -7.85 4.93
C ASP A 38 14.43 -9.29 4.41
N GLU A 39 13.45 -10.07 4.84
CA GLU A 39 13.20 -11.42 4.34
C GLU A 39 12.80 -11.40 2.86
N LEU A 40 13.25 -12.40 2.09
CA LEU A 40 12.83 -12.58 0.70
C LEU A 40 11.35 -12.91 0.64
N ALA A 41 10.63 -12.16 -0.20
CA ALA A 41 9.21 -12.40 -0.41
C ALA A 41 8.97 -13.63 -1.29
N THR A 42 8.02 -14.47 -0.89
CA THR A 42 7.49 -15.53 -1.75
C THR A 42 6.48 -14.92 -2.73
N ILE A 43 6.66 -15.15 -4.02
CA ILE A 43 5.80 -14.62 -5.08
C ILE A 43 4.97 -15.76 -5.67
N SER A 44 3.66 -15.69 -5.46
CA SER A 44 2.72 -16.70 -5.97
C SER A 44 2.34 -16.46 -7.43
N SER A 45 1.86 -17.49 -8.09
CA SER A 45 1.25 -17.39 -9.42
C SER A 45 -0.01 -16.51 -9.42
N TYR A 46 -0.75 -16.49 -8.29
CA TYR A 46 -1.89 -15.59 -8.14
C TYR A 46 -1.47 -14.12 -8.15
N ALA A 47 -0.43 -13.76 -7.41
CA ALA A 47 0.09 -12.38 -7.43
C ALA A 47 0.49 -11.95 -8.85
N THR A 48 1.18 -12.82 -9.60
CA THR A 48 1.63 -12.51 -10.97
C THR A 48 0.50 -12.48 -12.02
N SER A 49 -0.69 -12.97 -11.69
CA SER A 49 -1.88 -12.90 -12.55
C SER A 49 -2.68 -11.62 -12.41
N MET A 50 -2.27 -10.71 -11.52
CA MET A 50 -2.98 -9.45 -11.32
C MET A 50 -2.88 -8.58 -12.57
N GLU A 51 -4.01 -7.97 -12.93
CA GLU A 51 -4.15 -7.05 -14.06
C GLU A 51 -3.96 -5.59 -13.63
N GLU A 52 -3.94 -4.70 -14.60
CA GLU A 52 -3.77 -3.25 -14.49
C GLU A 52 -2.35 -2.85 -14.02
N SER A 53 -2.24 -1.90 -13.07
CA SER A 53 -0.94 -1.39 -12.59
C SER A 53 -0.14 -2.47 -11.86
N ASN A 54 1.02 -2.84 -12.37
CA ASN A 54 1.87 -3.88 -11.81
C ASN A 54 3.30 -3.41 -11.60
N LEU A 55 3.96 -3.98 -10.60
CA LEU A 55 5.41 -3.89 -10.41
C LEU A 55 6.16 -4.80 -11.41
N GLY A 56 5.49 -5.84 -11.89
CA GLY A 56 6.06 -6.81 -12.81
C GLY A 56 6.88 -7.90 -12.12
N VAL A 57 6.48 -8.29 -10.91
CA VAL A 57 7.09 -9.42 -10.19
C VAL A 57 6.78 -10.74 -10.87
N ARG A 58 7.72 -11.70 -10.77
CA ARG A 58 7.62 -13.04 -11.38
C ARG A 58 7.80 -14.10 -10.32
N VAL A 59 7.15 -15.24 -10.51
CA VAL A 59 7.42 -16.41 -9.66
C VAL A 59 8.92 -16.74 -9.71
N GLY A 60 9.54 -16.83 -8.54
CA GLY A 60 10.97 -17.10 -8.40
C GLY A 60 11.86 -15.86 -8.35
N ASP A 61 11.32 -14.65 -8.51
CA ASP A 61 12.11 -13.44 -8.26
C ASP A 61 12.59 -13.39 -6.79
N GLN A 62 13.83 -12.99 -6.60
CA GLN A 62 14.43 -12.79 -5.29
C GLN A 62 14.46 -11.30 -4.97
N ILE A 63 13.51 -10.86 -4.19
CA ILE A 63 13.33 -9.49 -3.73
C ILE A 63 12.85 -9.51 -2.27
N THR A 64 13.32 -8.58 -1.46
CA THR A 64 12.87 -8.47 -0.07
C THR A 64 11.44 -7.94 0.03
N LEU A 65 10.75 -8.25 1.12
CA LEU A 65 9.41 -7.71 1.37
C LEU A 65 9.44 -6.17 1.41
N GLU A 66 10.51 -5.57 1.94
CA GLU A 66 10.70 -4.12 1.88
C GLU A 66 10.78 -3.60 0.45
N GLY A 67 11.54 -4.29 -0.42
CA GLY A 67 11.64 -3.94 -1.83
C GLY A 67 10.31 -4.02 -2.57
N VAL A 68 9.49 -5.04 -2.24
CA VAL A 68 8.12 -5.16 -2.78
C VAL A 68 7.22 -4.02 -2.30
N LEU A 69 7.27 -3.67 -1.00
CA LEU A 69 6.52 -2.54 -0.43
C LEU A 69 6.87 -1.21 -1.10
N GLU A 70 8.16 -0.96 -1.33
CA GLU A 70 8.61 0.23 -2.04
C GLU A 70 8.09 0.27 -3.48
N GLY A 71 8.29 -0.83 -4.21
CA GLY A 71 7.81 -0.98 -5.58
C GLY A 71 6.28 -0.82 -5.67
N MET A 72 5.53 -1.39 -4.72
CA MET A 72 4.08 -1.23 -4.62
C MET A 72 3.68 0.24 -4.54
N MET A 73 4.35 1.02 -3.69
CA MET A 73 4.01 2.43 -3.48
C MET A 73 4.38 3.30 -4.68
N VAL A 74 5.52 3.05 -5.32
CA VAL A 74 5.99 3.84 -6.48
C VAL A 74 5.22 3.50 -7.76
N ALA A 75 5.09 2.21 -8.10
CA ALA A 75 4.40 1.76 -9.33
C ALA A 75 2.88 1.63 -9.15
N SER A 76 2.37 1.75 -7.93
CA SER A 76 0.98 1.39 -7.60
C SER A 76 0.65 -0.08 -7.95
N GLY A 77 1.62 -1.00 -7.79
CA GLY A 77 1.52 -2.39 -8.24
C GLY A 77 0.45 -3.21 -7.52
N ASN A 78 -0.51 -3.77 -8.26
CA ASN A 78 -1.54 -4.66 -7.72
C ASN A 78 -0.94 -6.03 -7.38
N ASP A 79 -0.05 -6.55 -8.22
CA ASP A 79 0.73 -7.75 -8.00
C ASP A 79 1.55 -7.66 -6.70
N ALA A 80 2.28 -6.57 -6.52
CA ALA A 80 3.07 -6.30 -5.33
C ALA A 80 2.19 -6.22 -4.06
N ALA A 81 0.99 -5.64 -4.14
CA ALA A 81 0.06 -5.60 -3.02
C ALA A 81 -0.41 -7.01 -2.60
N VAL A 82 -0.64 -7.91 -3.56
CA VAL A 82 -0.96 -9.32 -3.28
C VAL A 82 0.23 -10.02 -2.64
N VAL A 83 1.46 -9.85 -3.18
CA VAL A 83 2.68 -10.41 -2.57
C VAL A 83 2.80 -9.97 -1.11
N VAL A 84 2.60 -8.69 -0.82
CA VAL A 84 2.62 -8.17 0.57
C VAL A 84 1.59 -8.89 1.43
N ALA A 85 0.35 -9.01 0.96
CA ALA A 85 -0.73 -9.63 1.73
C ALA A 85 -0.44 -11.10 2.07
N GLU A 86 0.03 -11.87 1.11
CA GLU A 86 0.36 -13.28 1.29
C GLU A 86 1.54 -13.50 2.24
N ASN A 87 2.59 -12.66 2.14
CA ASN A 87 3.78 -12.79 2.99
C ASN A 87 3.57 -12.25 4.42
N VAL A 88 2.66 -11.30 4.61
CA VAL A 88 2.41 -10.70 5.94
C VAL A 88 1.41 -11.51 6.74
N SER A 89 0.28 -11.91 6.14
CA SER A 89 -0.83 -12.59 6.85
C SER A 89 -1.10 -14.02 6.34
N GLY A 90 -0.34 -14.50 5.35
CA GLY A 90 -0.49 -15.84 4.77
C GLY A 90 -1.61 -15.96 3.73
N SER A 91 -2.50 -14.97 3.59
CA SER A 91 -3.50 -14.92 2.54
C SER A 91 -4.09 -13.52 2.38
N VAL A 92 -4.62 -13.22 1.18
CA VAL A 92 -5.31 -11.96 0.88
C VAL A 92 -6.51 -11.73 1.83
N ASP A 93 -7.30 -12.77 2.09
CA ASP A 93 -8.50 -12.65 2.96
C ASP A 93 -8.16 -12.33 4.41
N LYS A 94 -7.11 -12.93 4.96
CA LYS A 94 -6.64 -12.62 6.32
C LYS A 94 -6.09 -11.21 6.37
N PHE A 95 -5.27 -10.85 5.38
CA PHE A 95 -4.69 -9.52 5.31
C PHE A 95 -5.75 -8.42 5.18
N ALA A 96 -6.81 -8.62 4.40
CA ALA A 96 -7.93 -7.69 4.27
C ALA A 96 -8.64 -7.44 5.62
N LYS A 97 -8.79 -8.49 6.45
CA LYS A 97 -9.31 -8.36 7.82
C LYS A 97 -8.35 -7.54 8.70
N ASP A 98 -7.06 -7.81 8.59
CA ASP A 98 -6.03 -7.04 9.29
C ASP A 98 -6.03 -5.57 8.84
N MET A 99 -6.14 -5.28 7.55
CA MET A 99 -6.25 -3.91 7.02
C MET A 99 -7.41 -3.15 7.66
N THR A 100 -8.60 -3.77 7.70
CA THR A 100 -9.78 -3.16 8.32
C THR A 100 -9.57 -2.91 9.81
N ARG A 101 -8.97 -3.85 10.52
CA ARG A 101 -8.63 -3.72 11.95
C ARG A 101 -7.60 -2.60 12.21
N ILE A 102 -6.55 -2.52 11.39
CA ILE A 102 -5.52 -1.48 11.52
C ILE A 102 -6.08 -0.11 11.15
N ALA A 103 -6.92 -0.02 10.11
CA ALA A 103 -7.64 1.20 9.79
C ALA A 103 -8.50 1.69 10.96
N ALA A 104 -9.25 0.80 11.61
CA ALA A 104 -10.03 1.13 12.80
C ALA A 104 -9.14 1.62 13.97
N LYS A 105 -7.96 0.99 14.18
CA LYS A 105 -6.95 1.44 15.15
C LYS A 105 -6.45 2.87 14.84
N ALA A 106 -6.31 3.21 13.55
CA ALA A 106 -5.96 4.55 13.12
C ALA A 106 -7.10 5.58 13.30
N GLY A 107 -8.31 5.12 13.63
CA GLY A 107 -9.50 5.95 13.85
C GLY A 107 -10.48 5.97 12.67
N ALA A 108 -10.23 5.21 11.61
CA ALA A 108 -11.14 5.05 10.48
C ALA A 108 -12.31 4.10 10.86
N LYS A 109 -13.49 4.65 11.00
CA LYS A 109 -14.67 3.92 11.51
C LYS A 109 -15.67 3.52 10.41
N ASN A 110 -15.54 4.09 9.23
CA ASN A 110 -16.44 3.92 8.10
C ASN A 110 -15.72 3.31 6.89
N SER A 111 -14.79 2.38 7.15
CA SER A 111 -13.99 1.75 6.11
C SER A 111 -13.98 0.24 6.25
N VAL A 112 -14.12 -0.45 5.12
CA VAL A 112 -13.96 -1.89 5.01
C VAL A 112 -13.05 -2.18 3.82
N PHE A 113 -11.94 -2.85 4.08
CA PHE A 113 -10.98 -3.28 3.07
C PHE A 113 -11.14 -4.78 2.82
N LEU A 114 -11.34 -5.17 1.56
CA LEU A 114 -11.57 -6.55 1.14
C LEU A 114 -10.42 -7.09 0.26
N ASN A 115 -9.54 -6.21 -0.18
CA ASN A 115 -8.34 -6.57 -0.93
C ASN A 115 -7.22 -5.56 -0.69
N PRO A 116 -5.93 -5.91 -0.97
CA PRO A 116 -4.80 -5.05 -0.66
C PRO A 116 -4.49 -3.99 -1.73
N HIS A 117 -5.10 -4.07 -2.91
CA HIS A 117 -4.75 -3.26 -4.08
C HIS A 117 -5.75 -2.14 -4.40
N GLY A 118 -7.02 -2.31 -4.01
CA GLY A 118 -8.07 -1.30 -4.22
C GLY A 118 -8.90 -1.47 -5.49
N LEU A 119 -8.77 -2.60 -6.22
CA LEU A 119 -9.69 -2.93 -7.30
C LEU A 119 -11.12 -3.04 -6.76
N THR A 120 -12.08 -2.64 -7.56
CA THR A 120 -13.49 -2.56 -7.15
C THR A 120 -14.04 -3.92 -6.76
N GLN A 121 -14.53 -4.00 -5.53
CA GLN A 121 -15.19 -5.18 -4.98
C GLN A 121 -16.39 -4.73 -4.15
N LYS A 122 -17.53 -5.41 -4.29
CA LYS A 122 -18.73 -5.06 -3.53
C LYS A 122 -18.47 -5.10 -2.03
N GLY A 123 -18.67 -3.95 -1.36
CA GLY A 123 -18.40 -3.80 0.06
C GLY A 123 -17.03 -3.21 0.40
N HIS A 124 -16.08 -3.14 -0.55
CA HIS A 124 -14.81 -2.45 -0.38
C HIS A 124 -15.03 -0.93 -0.46
N HIS A 125 -14.89 -0.24 0.66
CA HIS A 125 -15.18 1.20 0.74
C HIS A 125 -14.37 1.90 1.82
N SER A 126 -14.26 3.22 1.67
CA SER A 126 -13.73 4.13 2.68
C SER A 126 -14.38 5.51 2.55
N THR A 127 -13.97 6.45 3.39
CA THR A 127 -14.36 7.86 3.32
C THR A 127 -13.13 8.76 3.25
N ALA A 128 -13.27 9.98 2.76
CA ALA A 128 -12.16 10.94 2.71
C ALA A 128 -11.62 11.21 4.12
N ARG A 129 -12.49 11.30 5.13
CA ARG A 129 -12.10 11.44 6.53
C ARG A 129 -11.26 10.26 7.00
N ASP A 130 -11.72 9.04 6.76
CA ASP A 130 -11.03 7.84 7.22
C ASP A 130 -9.65 7.70 6.56
N LEU A 131 -9.56 7.94 5.25
CA LEU A 131 -8.26 7.91 4.55
C LEU A 131 -7.29 8.95 5.08
N ALA A 132 -7.78 10.16 5.39
CA ALA A 132 -6.94 11.20 6.02
C ALA A 132 -6.46 10.79 7.42
N MET A 133 -7.29 10.13 8.22
CA MET A 133 -6.91 9.60 9.55
C MET A 133 -5.89 8.49 9.43
N ILE A 134 -6.05 7.56 8.47
CA ILE A 134 -5.10 6.49 8.19
C ILE A 134 -3.75 7.08 7.76
N ALA A 135 -3.76 8.04 6.83
CA ALA A 135 -2.54 8.72 6.39
C ALA A 135 -1.83 9.41 7.57
N ALA A 136 -2.56 10.19 8.37
CA ALA A 136 -2.01 10.87 9.55
C ALA A 136 -1.44 9.88 10.58
N TYR A 137 -2.06 8.71 10.74
CA TYR A 137 -1.53 7.66 11.60
C TYR A 137 -0.26 7.05 11.03
N GLY A 138 -0.24 6.76 9.71
CA GLY A 138 0.93 6.23 9.01
C GLY A 138 2.13 7.18 9.07
N MET A 139 1.92 8.49 9.04
CA MET A 139 2.99 9.50 9.13
C MET A 139 3.77 9.46 10.46
N LYS A 140 3.35 8.71 11.45
CA LYS A 140 4.14 8.44 12.67
C LYS A 140 5.32 7.51 12.40
N TYR A 141 5.23 6.66 11.38
CA TYR A 141 6.28 5.72 10.99
C TYR A 141 7.23 6.37 10.00
N GLN A 142 8.55 6.37 10.29
CA GLN A 142 9.54 6.92 9.38
C GLN A 142 9.49 6.21 8.02
N MET A 143 9.45 4.88 8.04
CA MET A 143 9.38 4.07 6.82
C MET A 143 8.15 4.38 5.96
N PHE A 144 7.00 4.68 6.57
CA PHE A 144 5.82 5.11 5.83
C PHE A 144 6.08 6.45 5.12
N ARG A 145 6.65 7.44 5.84
CA ARG A 145 6.99 8.75 5.26
C ARG A 145 7.94 8.62 4.08
N ASP A 146 8.98 7.81 4.25
CA ASP A 146 10.00 7.62 3.21
C ASP A 146 9.39 7.01 1.95
N LYS A 147 8.59 5.94 2.11
CA LYS A 147 8.00 5.22 0.97
C LYS A 147 6.93 6.01 0.21
N VAL A 148 6.15 6.86 0.88
CA VAL A 148 5.15 7.70 0.20
C VAL A 148 5.76 8.92 -0.49
N ALA A 149 7.00 9.29 -0.18
CA ALA A 149 7.69 10.45 -0.73
C ALA A 149 8.53 10.15 -1.98
N ASN A 150 8.77 8.86 -2.29
CA ASN A 150 9.69 8.49 -3.36
C ASN A 150 9.10 8.76 -4.76
N ASP A 151 9.90 9.42 -5.61
CA ASP A 151 9.56 9.72 -7.00
C ASP A 151 10.01 8.64 -7.99
N TYR A 152 11.05 7.90 -7.66
CA TYR A 152 11.53 6.75 -8.43
C TYR A 152 12.11 5.67 -7.51
N TYR A 153 12.17 4.46 -8.01
CA TYR A 153 12.77 3.34 -7.28
C TYR A 153 13.48 2.39 -8.24
N LYS A 154 14.70 1.99 -7.88
CA LYS A 154 15.45 0.95 -8.57
C LYS A 154 15.19 -0.36 -7.83
N VAL A 155 14.29 -1.19 -8.38
CA VAL A 155 13.87 -2.45 -7.77
C VAL A 155 15.05 -3.40 -7.66
N PRO A 156 15.46 -3.82 -6.44
CA PRO A 156 16.71 -4.54 -6.22
C PRO A 156 16.54 -6.05 -6.31
N TYR A 157 16.14 -6.57 -7.47
CA TYR A 157 16.12 -8.01 -7.68
C TYR A 157 17.51 -8.61 -7.51
N GLN A 158 17.63 -9.69 -6.74
CA GLN A 158 18.91 -10.35 -6.50
C GLN A 158 19.31 -11.33 -7.61
N ASN A 159 18.32 -11.87 -8.35
CA ASN A 159 18.50 -12.90 -9.36
C ASN A 159 18.17 -12.44 -10.80
N ARG A 160 17.89 -11.16 -11.00
CA ARG A 160 17.76 -10.56 -12.34
C ARG A 160 18.18 -9.09 -12.33
N ALA A 161 18.29 -8.51 -13.53
CA ALA A 161 18.65 -7.09 -13.64
C ALA A 161 17.65 -6.19 -12.91
N PRO A 162 18.13 -5.17 -12.19
CA PRO A 162 17.26 -4.22 -11.52
C PRO A 162 16.47 -3.40 -12.54
N GLU A 163 15.23 -3.07 -12.21
CA GLU A 163 14.35 -2.23 -13.01
C GLU A 163 14.12 -0.88 -12.33
N THR A 164 14.16 0.22 -13.10
CA THR A 164 13.86 1.53 -12.56
C THR A 164 12.41 1.89 -12.89
N ILE A 165 11.63 2.14 -11.85
CA ILE A 165 10.23 2.56 -11.93
C ILE A 165 10.08 3.99 -11.43
N ARG A 166 9.02 4.68 -11.86
CA ARG A 166 8.70 6.04 -11.43
C ARG A 166 7.30 6.11 -10.84
N THR A 167 7.15 7.05 -9.91
CA THR A 167 5.86 7.29 -9.26
C THR A 167 4.78 7.69 -10.26
N THR A 168 3.57 7.20 -10.01
CA THR A 168 2.35 7.63 -10.70
C THR A 168 1.78 8.94 -10.12
N ASN A 169 2.31 9.40 -8.98
CA ASN A 169 1.87 10.61 -8.31
C ASN A 169 2.46 11.87 -9.00
N HIS A 170 1.62 12.62 -9.71
CA HIS A 170 2.03 13.82 -10.43
C HIS A 170 2.57 14.93 -9.53
N PHE A 171 2.10 15.05 -8.29
CA PHE A 171 2.60 16.05 -7.34
C PHE A 171 4.06 15.79 -6.97
N ILE A 172 4.41 14.55 -6.66
CA ILE A 172 5.79 14.14 -6.35
C ILE A 172 6.64 14.26 -7.61
N ARG A 173 6.17 13.71 -8.74
CA ARG A 173 6.90 13.68 -10.00
C ARG A 173 7.25 15.07 -10.53
N ASN A 174 6.36 16.05 -10.38
CA ASN A 174 6.53 17.42 -10.84
C ASN A 174 7.16 18.33 -9.78
N LYS A 175 7.54 17.79 -8.62
CA LYS A 175 8.18 18.53 -7.53
C LYS A 175 7.41 19.80 -7.14
N TYR A 176 6.09 19.71 -7.06
CA TYR A 176 5.31 20.82 -6.51
C TYR A 176 5.74 21.04 -5.06
N PRO A 177 6.10 22.27 -4.66
CA PRO A 177 6.41 22.56 -3.27
C PRO A 177 5.15 22.32 -2.43
N GLY A 178 5.32 21.55 -1.34
CA GLY A 178 4.29 21.32 -0.32
C GLY A 178 4.17 22.51 0.62
#